data_be756ee10bcfcdf39fe0e2deaa10e082
#
_entry.id   be756ee10bcfcdf39fe0e2deaa10e082
#
_cell.length_a   1.000
_cell.length_b   1.000
_cell.length_c   1.000
_cell.angle_alpha   90.00
_cell.angle_beta   90.00
_cell.angle_gamma   90.00
#
_symmetry.space_group_name_H-M   'P 1'
#
loop_
_entity.id
_entity.type
_entity.pdbx_description
1 polymer ?
#
loop_
_entity_poly.entity_id
_entity_poly.type
_entity_poly.pdbx_seq_one_letter_code
_entity_poly.pdbx_strand_id
1 'polypeptide(L)'
;MAVSYNKLWKLLVDKKMSKSDLRKKAEIAPNTMIKLRRDEEVSLTILSKICKTLNADFGDIVEYVPDAEIWDLYDENRELLGKDHVRGEQLPIDGYHLVVHVWIRNSKGEYLISQRSANRPTFPLMWECVGGSVVKGEDSLLGAIREAKEEVGVDLNPENGQVLFTKTRKIIEGKIFNDIMDVWL
;
A
#
# COMPACT_ATOMS: atom_id res chain seq x y z
N MET A 1 -7.92 7.14 -3.65
CA MET A 1 -6.77 7.95 -3.18
C MET A 1 -7.15 8.54 -1.84
N ALA A 2 -6.44 8.21 -0.79
CA ALA A 2 -6.74 8.78 0.52
C ALA A 2 -5.80 9.98 0.79
N VAL A 3 -6.38 11.09 1.14
CA VAL A 3 -5.68 12.28 1.62
C VAL A 3 -6.06 12.50 3.07
N SER A 4 -5.16 13.03 3.87
CA SER A 4 -5.45 13.45 5.26
C SER A 4 -5.09 14.92 5.43
N TYR A 5 -5.97 15.63 6.12
CA TYR A 5 -5.74 17.03 6.50
C TYR A 5 -5.42 17.18 8.01
N ASN A 6 -5.00 16.10 8.67
CA ASN A 6 -4.63 16.15 10.09
C ASN A 6 -3.53 17.17 10.37
N LYS A 7 -2.57 17.33 9.46
CA LYS A 7 -1.53 18.36 9.57
C LYS A 7 -2.12 19.77 9.57
N LEU A 8 -3.10 20.04 8.68
CA LEU A 8 -3.82 21.32 8.66
C LEU A 8 -4.47 21.62 10.02
N TRP A 9 -5.14 20.62 10.61
CA TRP A 9 -5.83 20.83 11.88
C TRP A 9 -4.85 21.08 13.04
N LYS A 10 -3.71 20.40 13.07
CA LYS A 10 -2.63 20.66 14.03
C LYS A 10 -2.06 22.07 13.85
N LEU A 11 -1.76 22.46 12.60
CA LEU A 11 -1.23 23.79 12.29
C LEU A 11 -2.20 24.93 12.71
N LEU A 12 -3.52 24.72 12.58
CA LEU A 12 -4.50 25.70 13.08
C LEU A 12 -4.44 25.86 14.60
N VAL A 13 -4.25 24.75 15.34
CA VAL A 13 -4.09 24.79 16.80
C VAL A 13 -2.85 25.58 17.17
N ASP A 14 -1.71 25.32 16.53
CA ASP A 14 -0.44 26.00 16.76
C ASP A 14 -0.55 27.52 16.49
N LYS A 15 -1.28 27.87 15.44
CA LYS A 15 -1.55 29.29 15.07
C LYS A 15 -2.71 29.92 15.86
N LYS A 16 -3.32 29.21 16.82
CA LYS A 16 -4.48 29.67 17.60
C LYS A 16 -5.63 30.17 16.72
N MET A 17 -5.85 29.51 15.59
CA MET A 17 -6.87 29.86 14.59
C MET A 17 -7.97 28.81 14.58
N SER A 18 -9.22 29.26 14.60
CA SER A 18 -10.36 28.34 14.46
C SER A 18 -10.60 27.94 12.99
N LYS A 19 -11.27 26.79 12.78
CA LYS A 19 -11.70 26.36 11.43
C LYS A 19 -12.60 27.41 10.76
N SER A 20 -13.39 28.14 11.54
CA SER A 20 -14.23 29.24 11.05
C SER A 20 -13.40 30.43 10.57
N ASP A 21 -12.34 30.76 11.28
CA ASP A 21 -11.43 31.86 10.88
C ASP A 21 -10.69 31.50 9.61
N LEU A 22 -10.16 30.28 9.52
CA LEU A 22 -9.56 29.78 8.28
C LEU A 22 -10.51 29.92 7.11
N ARG A 23 -11.76 29.44 7.26
CA ARG A 23 -12.77 29.51 6.22
C ARG A 23 -12.99 30.93 5.72
N LYS A 24 -13.14 31.88 6.64
CA LYS A 24 -13.35 33.30 6.32
C LYS A 24 -12.14 33.93 5.64
N LYS A 25 -10.93 33.72 6.20
CA LYS A 25 -9.68 34.33 5.70
C LYS A 25 -9.24 33.78 4.35
N ALA A 26 -9.41 32.48 4.14
CA ALA A 26 -9.06 31.80 2.89
C ALA A 26 -10.20 31.83 1.84
N GLU A 27 -11.34 32.45 2.18
CA GLU A 27 -12.53 32.54 1.32
C GLU A 27 -12.97 31.18 0.81
N ILE A 28 -13.10 30.21 1.73
CA ILE A 28 -13.48 28.83 1.40
C ILE A 28 -14.98 28.65 1.62
N ALA A 29 -15.64 28.00 0.66
CA ALA A 29 -17.05 27.67 0.76
C ALA A 29 -17.33 26.70 1.92
N PRO A 30 -18.51 26.78 2.59
CA PRO A 30 -18.86 25.87 3.68
C PRO A 30 -18.75 24.39 3.29
N ASN A 31 -19.21 24.00 2.11
CA ASN A 31 -19.13 22.63 1.62
C ASN A 31 -17.68 22.12 1.46
N THR A 32 -16.77 23.01 1.06
CA THR A 32 -15.34 22.66 0.98
C THR A 32 -14.75 22.41 2.37
N MET A 33 -15.16 23.18 3.38
CA MET A 33 -14.75 22.89 4.76
C MET A 33 -15.28 21.55 5.28
N ILE A 34 -16.47 21.14 4.83
CA ILE A 34 -17.01 19.80 5.15
C ILE A 34 -16.14 18.73 4.50
N LYS A 35 -15.77 18.88 3.23
CA LYS A 35 -14.87 17.96 2.52
C LYS A 35 -13.52 17.81 3.25
N LEU A 36 -12.87 18.91 3.58
CA LEU A 36 -11.61 18.89 4.33
C LEU A 36 -11.74 18.16 5.68
N ARG A 37 -12.88 18.30 6.37
CA ARG A 37 -13.12 17.62 7.66
C ARG A 37 -13.35 16.12 7.53
N ARG A 38 -13.68 15.64 6.33
CA ARG A 38 -13.92 14.23 6.01
C ARG A 38 -12.78 13.61 5.24
N ASP A 39 -11.65 14.32 5.14
CA ASP A 39 -10.50 13.91 4.34
C ASP A 39 -10.87 13.60 2.87
N GLU A 40 -11.89 14.31 2.34
CA GLU A 40 -12.30 14.24 0.94
C GLU A 40 -11.45 15.17 0.07
N GLU A 41 -11.29 14.81 -1.19
CA GLU A 41 -10.51 15.57 -2.16
C GLU A 41 -11.04 16.99 -2.36
N VAL A 42 -10.13 17.95 -2.38
CA VAL A 42 -10.37 19.34 -2.77
C VAL A 42 -9.37 19.76 -3.85
N SER A 43 -9.71 20.81 -4.62
CA SER A 43 -8.83 21.26 -5.69
C SER A 43 -7.54 21.90 -5.14
N LEU A 44 -6.45 21.80 -5.93
CA LEU A 44 -5.18 22.48 -5.62
C LEU A 44 -5.38 23.99 -5.41
N THR A 45 -6.34 24.63 -6.09
CA THR A 45 -6.69 26.04 -5.90
C THR A 45 -7.13 26.31 -4.46
N ILE A 46 -7.90 25.42 -3.87
CA ILE A 46 -8.32 25.55 -2.46
C ILE A 46 -7.12 25.35 -1.53
N LEU A 47 -6.29 24.35 -1.78
CA LEU A 47 -5.08 24.13 -0.98
C LEU A 47 -4.13 25.32 -1.06
N SER A 48 -3.93 25.92 -2.25
CA SER A 48 -3.11 27.13 -2.42
C SER A 48 -3.65 28.34 -1.64
N LYS A 49 -4.99 28.52 -1.57
CA LYS A 49 -5.59 29.57 -0.73
C LYS A 49 -5.29 29.34 0.77
N ILE A 50 -5.36 28.09 1.22
CA ILE A 50 -5.04 27.72 2.60
C ILE A 50 -3.56 27.98 2.89
N CYS A 51 -2.65 27.51 2.04
CA CYS A 51 -1.22 27.74 2.15
C CYS A 51 -0.90 29.22 2.27
N LYS A 52 -1.44 30.05 1.36
CA LYS A 52 -1.27 31.53 1.40
C LYS A 52 -1.78 32.13 2.70
N THR A 53 -2.94 31.69 3.18
CA THR A 53 -3.56 32.22 4.40
C THR A 53 -2.75 31.88 5.65
N LEU A 54 -2.15 30.68 5.69
CA LEU A 54 -1.41 30.18 6.82
C LEU A 54 0.10 30.41 6.71
N ASN A 55 0.59 30.94 5.59
CA ASN A 55 2.01 31.02 5.24
C ASN A 55 2.68 29.64 5.46
N ALA A 56 2.19 28.66 4.74
CA ALA A 56 2.58 27.24 4.85
C ALA A 56 2.72 26.63 3.45
N ASP A 57 3.36 25.47 3.34
CA ASP A 57 3.45 24.71 2.11
C ASP A 57 2.40 23.58 2.07
N PHE A 58 2.21 22.95 0.91
CA PHE A 58 1.29 21.80 0.75
C PHE A 58 1.61 20.69 1.74
N GLY A 59 2.89 20.35 1.91
CA GLY A 59 3.35 19.33 2.85
C GLY A 59 3.03 19.60 4.33
N ASP A 60 2.75 20.88 4.68
CA ASP A 60 2.37 21.28 6.03
C ASP A 60 0.87 21.13 6.30
N ILE A 61 0.05 20.97 5.26
CA ILE A 61 -1.41 20.98 5.38
C ILE A 61 -2.09 19.71 4.87
N VAL A 62 -1.42 18.93 4.02
CA VAL A 62 -1.95 17.69 3.46
C VAL A 62 -0.89 16.60 3.48
N GLU A 63 -1.33 15.38 3.66
CA GLU A 63 -0.51 14.19 3.52
C GLU A 63 -1.25 13.15 2.71
N TYR A 64 -0.49 12.39 1.92
CA TYR A 64 -1.00 11.20 1.27
C TYR A 64 -1.10 10.08 2.31
N VAL A 65 -2.28 9.50 2.42
CA VAL A 65 -2.50 8.29 3.20
C VAL A 65 -2.71 7.17 2.18
N PRO A 66 -1.78 6.24 2.05
CA PRO A 66 -2.01 5.09 1.18
C PRO A 66 -3.24 4.34 1.67
N ASP A 67 -4.05 3.86 0.74
CA ASP A 67 -5.14 2.95 1.09
C ASP A 67 -4.51 1.76 1.83
N ALA A 68 -5.09 1.43 2.98
CA ALA A 68 -4.60 0.30 3.74
C ALA A 68 -4.78 -0.97 2.90
N GLU A 69 -3.68 -1.64 2.60
CA GLU A 69 -3.72 -2.93 1.94
C GLU A 69 -4.29 -3.96 2.92
N ILE A 70 -5.36 -4.61 2.52
CA ILE A 70 -6.05 -5.61 3.34
C ILE A 70 -5.75 -6.98 2.76
N TRP A 71 -5.45 -7.93 3.62
CA TRP A 71 -5.20 -9.32 3.27
C TRP A 71 -6.28 -10.23 3.85
N ASP A 72 -6.61 -11.28 3.13
CA ASP A 72 -7.32 -12.41 3.68
C ASP A 72 -6.36 -13.24 4.55
N LEU A 73 -6.85 -13.75 5.67
CA LEU A 73 -6.10 -14.65 6.53
C LEU A 73 -6.48 -16.11 6.31
N TYR A 74 -5.49 -16.95 6.34
CA TYR A 74 -5.56 -18.40 6.16
C TYR A 74 -4.96 -19.13 7.36
N ASP A 75 -5.37 -20.36 7.59
CA ASP A 75 -4.69 -21.26 8.50
C ASP A 75 -3.45 -21.92 7.84
N GLU A 76 -2.76 -22.80 8.55
CA GLU A 76 -1.57 -23.51 8.04
C GLU A 76 -1.87 -24.49 6.91
N ASN A 77 -3.14 -24.91 6.73
CA ASN A 77 -3.61 -25.78 5.67
C ASN A 77 -4.13 -24.99 4.46
N ARG A 78 -3.99 -23.65 4.47
CA ARG A 78 -4.49 -22.73 3.44
C ARG A 78 -6.01 -22.64 3.41
N GLU A 79 -6.70 -22.91 4.52
CA GLU A 79 -8.12 -22.69 4.65
C GLU A 79 -8.39 -21.25 5.09
N LEU A 80 -9.34 -20.59 4.41
CA LEU A 80 -9.70 -19.20 4.65
C LEU A 80 -10.32 -19.03 6.05
N LEU A 81 -9.74 -18.17 6.88
CA LEU A 81 -10.24 -17.91 8.25
C LEU A 81 -11.44 -16.93 8.28
N GLY A 82 -11.81 -16.31 7.16
CA GLY A 82 -12.86 -15.31 7.10
C GLY A 82 -12.56 -14.05 7.92
N LYS A 83 -11.29 -13.75 8.13
CA LYS A 83 -10.79 -12.59 8.87
C LYS A 83 -9.91 -11.74 7.98
N ASP A 84 -10.05 -10.44 8.13
CA ASP A 84 -9.25 -9.44 7.43
C ASP A 84 -8.02 -9.06 8.27
N HIS A 85 -6.93 -8.75 7.60
CA HIS A 85 -5.73 -8.20 8.22
C HIS A 85 -5.26 -6.96 7.47
N VAL A 86 -4.94 -5.90 8.21
CA VAL A 86 -4.40 -4.66 7.64
C VAL A 86 -2.87 -4.78 7.57
N ARG A 87 -2.29 -4.56 6.40
CA ARG A 87 -0.84 -4.55 6.21
C ARG A 87 -0.16 -3.60 7.18
N GLY A 88 0.87 -4.10 7.87
CA GLY A 88 1.63 -3.34 8.86
C GLY A 88 1.19 -3.56 10.29
N GLU A 89 0.05 -4.18 10.54
CA GLU A 89 -0.33 -4.66 11.85
C GLU A 89 0.37 -5.99 12.18
N GLN A 90 0.36 -6.38 13.46
CA GLN A 90 0.94 -7.65 13.88
C GLN A 90 0.03 -8.81 13.47
N LEU A 91 0.55 -9.74 12.66
CA LEU A 91 -0.17 -10.96 12.28
C LEU A 91 -0.51 -11.83 13.50
N PRO A 92 -1.70 -12.46 13.51
CA PRO A 92 -2.03 -13.48 14.50
C PRO A 92 -1.04 -14.66 14.44
N ILE A 93 -0.83 -15.33 15.58
CA ILE A 93 0.13 -16.46 15.69
C ILE A 93 -0.20 -17.58 14.69
N ASP A 94 -1.47 -17.88 14.51
CA ASP A 94 -1.97 -18.95 13.63
C ASP A 94 -2.63 -18.40 12.36
N GLY A 95 -2.36 -17.14 12.01
CA GLY A 95 -2.85 -16.49 10.79
C GLY A 95 -1.74 -16.30 9.78
N TYR A 96 -1.99 -16.72 8.55
CA TYR A 96 -1.09 -16.59 7.41
C TYR A 96 -1.74 -15.74 6.34
N HIS A 97 -0.96 -14.94 5.61
CA HIS A 97 -1.43 -14.31 4.38
C HIS A 97 -0.76 -14.94 3.16
N LEU A 98 -1.35 -14.79 1.99
CA LEU A 98 -0.74 -15.28 0.75
C LEU A 98 0.30 -14.30 0.22
N VAL A 99 1.40 -14.84 -0.27
CA VAL A 99 2.48 -14.11 -0.95
C VAL A 99 2.80 -14.81 -2.26
N VAL A 100 3.12 -14.07 -3.29
CA VAL A 100 3.56 -14.60 -4.58
C VAL A 100 5.00 -14.20 -4.87
N HIS A 101 5.76 -15.13 -5.42
CA HIS A 101 7.03 -14.91 -6.10
C HIS A 101 6.89 -15.32 -7.55
N VAL A 102 7.12 -14.40 -8.49
CA VAL A 102 6.84 -14.60 -9.91
C VAL A 102 8.14 -14.54 -10.70
N TRP A 103 8.54 -15.66 -11.25
CA TRP A 103 9.70 -15.79 -12.13
C TRP A 103 9.27 -15.60 -13.58
N ILE A 104 9.41 -14.39 -14.10
CA ILE A 104 9.02 -14.06 -15.47
C ILE A 104 10.15 -14.44 -16.40
N ARG A 105 9.85 -15.32 -17.38
CA ARG A 105 10.80 -15.79 -18.37
C ARG A 105 10.39 -15.37 -19.78
N ASN A 106 11.31 -14.86 -20.57
CA ASN A 106 11.04 -14.54 -21.96
C ASN A 106 11.24 -15.75 -22.91
N SER A 107 10.94 -15.56 -24.19
CA SER A 107 11.07 -16.62 -25.22
C SER A 107 12.51 -17.11 -25.46
N LYS A 108 13.52 -16.36 -24.98
CA LYS A 108 14.94 -16.77 -25.05
C LYS A 108 15.40 -17.55 -23.83
N GLY A 109 14.52 -17.75 -22.82
CA GLY A 109 14.84 -18.43 -21.59
C GLY A 109 15.51 -17.54 -20.53
N GLU A 110 15.54 -16.22 -20.72
CA GLU A 110 16.11 -15.25 -19.78
C GLU A 110 15.05 -14.88 -18.73
N TYR A 111 15.47 -14.69 -17.47
CA TYR A 111 14.60 -14.31 -16.36
C TYR A 111 14.70 -12.82 -16.06
N LEU A 112 13.55 -12.21 -15.75
CA LEU A 112 13.47 -10.85 -15.26
C LEU A 112 13.73 -10.84 -13.75
N ILE A 113 14.73 -10.08 -13.32
CA ILE A 113 15.04 -9.82 -11.91
C ILE A 113 15.22 -8.33 -11.70
N SER A 114 14.89 -7.85 -10.50
CA SER A 114 15.08 -6.47 -10.10
C SER A 114 16.00 -6.37 -8.88
N GLN A 115 16.66 -5.23 -8.71
CA GLN A 115 17.46 -5.00 -7.51
C GLN A 115 16.70 -4.12 -6.53
N ARG A 116 16.58 -4.58 -5.29
CA ARG A 116 15.94 -3.82 -4.20
C ARG A 116 16.67 -2.51 -3.94
N SER A 117 15.90 -1.47 -3.66
CA SER A 117 16.45 -0.18 -3.29
C SER A 117 17.34 -0.27 -2.03
N ALA A 118 18.41 0.54 -1.99
CA ALA A 118 19.28 0.66 -0.81
C ALA A 118 18.54 1.12 0.46
N ASN A 119 17.40 1.80 0.30
CA ASN A 119 16.59 2.32 1.42
C ASN A 119 15.53 1.34 1.93
N ARG A 120 15.46 0.12 1.39
CA ARG A 120 14.51 -0.88 1.88
C ARG A 120 14.92 -1.40 3.26
N PRO A 121 13.97 -1.53 4.22
CA PRO A 121 14.27 -1.98 5.58
C PRO A 121 14.69 -3.45 5.67
N THR A 122 14.33 -4.27 4.66
CA THR A 122 14.67 -5.69 4.58
C THR A 122 15.41 -5.99 3.29
N PHE A 123 16.52 -6.71 3.38
CA PHE A 123 17.33 -7.19 2.25
C PHE A 123 17.67 -6.11 1.22
N PRO A 124 18.24 -4.92 1.61
CA PRO A 124 18.59 -3.87 0.66
C PRO A 124 19.63 -4.37 -0.35
N LEU A 125 19.56 -3.88 -1.59
CA LEU A 125 20.47 -4.20 -2.70
C LEU A 125 20.47 -5.69 -3.15
N MET A 126 19.65 -6.53 -2.57
CA MET A 126 19.50 -7.91 -3.03
C MET A 126 18.72 -7.95 -4.35
N TRP A 127 19.06 -8.93 -5.19
CA TRP A 127 18.32 -9.24 -6.40
C TRP A 127 17.12 -10.10 -6.07
N GLU A 128 15.99 -9.81 -6.69
CA GLU A 128 14.74 -10.52 -6.44
C GLU A 128 13.93 -10.71 -7.74
N CYS A 129 13.11 -11.76 -7.76
CA CYS A 129 12.02 -11.87 -8.72
C CYS A 129 10.90 -10.90 -8.34
N VAL A 130 9.93 -10.68 -9.21
CA VAL A 130 8.70 -9.95 -8.88
C VAL A 130 7.98 -10.68 -7.75
N GLY A 131 7.40 -9.94 -6.80
CA GLY A 131 6.63 -10.58 -5.75
C GLY A 131 6.04 -9.62 -4.75
N GLY A 132 4.93 -10.03 -4.17
CA GLY A 132 4.22 -9.24 -3.17
C GLY A 132 3.12 -10.03 -2.48
N SER A 133 2.34 -9.31 -1.69
CA SER A 133 1.23 -9.90 -0.94
C SER A 133 -0.03 -9.95 -1.80
N VAL A 134 -0.77 -11.04 -1.71
CA VAL A 134 -2.09 -11.17 -2.32
C VAL A 134 -3.09 -10.38 -1.48
N VAL A 135 -3.83 -9.48 -2.11
CA VAL A 135 -4.81 -8.64 -1.40
C VAL A 135 -6.14 -9.37 -1.23
N LYS A 136 -6.95 -8.88 -0.31
CA LYS A 136 -8.26 -9.44 0.00
C LYS A 136 -9.11 -9.65 -1.26
N GLY A 137 -9.65 -10.87 -1.40
CA GLY A 137 -10.52 -11.26 -2.49
C GLY A 137 -9.79 -11.68 -3.78
N GLU A 138 -8.47 -11.62 -3.81
CA GLU A 138 -7.66 -12.18 -4.89
C GLU A 138 -7.28 -13.63 -4.56
N ASP A 139 -7.13 -14.43 -5.59
CA ASP A 139 -6.38 -15.69 -5.50
C ASP A 139 -4.88 -15.44 -5.83
N SER A 140 -4.07 -16.46 -5.68
CA SER A 140 -2.63 -16.41 -5.91
C SER A 140 -2.27 -16.03 -7.36
N LEU A 141 -3.05 -16.45 -8.36
CA LEU A 141 -2.81 -16.11 -9.76
C LEU A 141 -3.10 -14.64 -10.04
N LEU A 142 -4.22 -14.13 -9.55
CA LEU A 142 -4.59 -12.72 -9.68
C LEU A 142 -3.55 -11.82 -9.00
N GLY A 143 -3.10 -12.20 -7.79
CA GLY A 143 -2.02 -11.50 -7.10
C GLY A 143 -0.72 -11.49 -7.90
N ALA A 144 -0.32 -12.62 -8.51
CA ALA A 144 0.88 -12.71 -9.35
C ALA A 144 0.81 -11.79 -10.58
N ILE A 145 -0.34 -11.76 -11.26
CA ILE A 145 -0.57 -10.90 -12.43
C ILE A 145 -0.53 -9.43 -12.05
N ARG A 146 -1.20 -9.05 -10.95
CA ARG A 146 -1.22 -7.65 -10.45
C ARG A 146 0.18 -7.19 -10.09
N GLU A 147 0.92 -7.96 -9.27
CA GLU A 147 2.28 -7.58 -8.86
C GLU A 147 3.23 -7.42 -10.06
N ALA A 148 3.16 -8.32 -11.06
CA ALA A 148 3.95 -8.20 -12.28
C ALA A 148 3.62 -6.91 -13.05
N LYS A 149 2.35 -6.53 -13.10
CA LYS A 149 1.93 -5.29 -13.75
C LYS A 149 2.38 -4.05 -12.97
N GLU A 150 2.20 -4.05 -11.65
CA GLU A 150 2.51 -2.90 -10.79
C GLU A 150 4.02 -2.66 -10.65
N GLU A 151 4.80 -3.71 -10.41
CA GLU A 151 6.23 -3.56 -10.13
C GLU A 151 7.11 -3.40 -11.39
N VAL A 152 6.78 -4.13 -12.46
CA VAL A 152 7.63 -4.18 -13.66
C VAL A 152 6.91 -3.87 -14.98
N GLY A 153 5.60 -3.55 -14.92
CA GLY A 153 4.81 -3.15 -16.08
C GLY A 153 4.51 -4.26 -17.09
N VAL A 154 4.70 -5.53 -16.72
CA VAL A 154 4.49 -6.68 -17.59
C VAL A 154 3.06 -7.19 -17.48
N ASP A 155 2.38 -7.34 -18.62
CA ASP A 155 1.08 -8.00 -18.70
C ASP A 155 1.31 -9.50 -18.90
N LEU A 156 1.01 -10.30 -17.88
CA LEU A 156 1.10 -11.76 -17.95
C LEU A 156 -0.18 -12.37 -18.50
N ASN A 157 -0.02 -13.41 -19.34
CA ASN A 157 -1.17 -14.22 -19.75
C ASN A 157 -1.40 -15.32 -18.70
N PRO A 158 -2.58 -15.34 -18.03
CA PRO A 158 -2.88 -16.31 -16.99
C PRO A 158 -2.78 -17.78 -17.45
N GLU A 159 -2.99 -18.06 -18.74
CA GLU A 159 -2.89 -19.41 -19.29
C GLU A 159 -1.46 -19.96 -19.32
N ASN A 160 -0.46 -19.09 -19.26
CA ASN A 160 0.95 -19.49 -19.30
C ASN A 160 1.57 -19.64 -17.89
N GLY A 161 0.83 -19.27 -16.83
CA GLY A 161 1.29 -19.34 -15.47
C GLY A 161 1.25 -20.75 -14.89
N GLN A 162 2.32 -21.13 -14.20
CA GLN A 162 2.42 -22.40 -13.49
C GLN A 162 2.98 -22.19 -12.08
N VAL A 163 2.29 -22.71 -11.05
CA VAL A 163 2.86 -22.80 -9.71
C VAL A 163 3.91 -23.90 -9.70
N LEU A 164 5.14 -23.54 -9.37
CA LEU A 164 6.25 -24.49 -9.24
C LEU A 164 6.20 -25.21 -7.89
N PHE A 165 5.95 -24.46 -6.83
CA PHE A 165 5.76 -24.99 -5.48
C PHE A 165 5.13 -23.94 -4.56
N THR A 166 4.60 -24.40 -3.45
CA THR A 166 4.11 -23.59 -2.33
C THR A 166 4.94 -23.84 -1.10
N LYS A 167 5.24 -22.81 -0.32
CA LYS A 167 5.99 -22.90 0.92
C LYS A 167 5.36 -22.05 2.02
N THR A 168 4.99 -22.67 3.13
CA THR A 168 4.60 -21.95 4.35
C THR A 168 5.86 -21.49 5.11
N ARG A 169 5.90 -20.19 5.46
CA ARG A 169 7.03 -19.59 6.19
C ARG A 169 6.52 -19.03 7.50
N LYS A 170 7.07 -19.48 8.61
CA LYS A 170 6.78 -18.95 9.96
C LYS A 170 7.88 -17.99 10.41
N ILE A 171 9.10 -18.53 10.50
CA ILE A 171 10.29 -17.79 10.96
C ILE A 171 11.43 -18.07 9.99
N ILE A 172 12.07 -17.02 9.49
CA ILE A 172 13.28 -17.10 8.67
C ILE A 172 14.31 -16.14 9.28
N GLU A 173 15.48 -16.66 9.64
CA GLU A 173 16.57 -15.87 10.25
C GLU A 173 16.11 -15.00 11.43
N GLY A 174 15.21 -15.54 12.27
CA GLY A 174 14.67 -14.87 13.45
C GLY A 174 13.58 -13.84 13.16
N LYS A 175 13.14 -13.67 11.90
CA LYS A 175 12.01 -12.80 11.52
C LYS A 175 10.76 -13.62 11.31
N ILE A 176 9.64 -13.12 11.82
CA ILE A 176 8.31 -13.72 11.65
C ILE A 176 7.77 -13.27 10.29
N PHE A 177 7.42 -14.22 9.45
CA PHE A 177 6.77 -13.98 8.17
C PHE A 177 5.27 -14.31 8.22
N ASN A 178 4.91 -15.50 8.74
CA ASN A 178 3.55 -16.01 8.79
C ASN A 178 2.84 -15.86 7.44
N ASP A 179 3.45 -16.42 6.41
CA ASP A 179 2.90 -16.39 5.06
C ASP A 179 2.90 -17.78 4.39
N ILE A 180 2.03 -17.92 3.40
CA ILE A 180 1.99 -19.03 2.46
C ILE A 180 2.44 -18.46 1.11
N MET A 181 3.61 -18.85 0.66
CA MET A 181 4.25 -18.32 -0.54
C MET A 181 4.08 -19.28 -1.71
N ASP A 182 3.41 -18.82 -2.77
CA ASP A 182 3.37 -19.51 -4.05
C ASP A 182 4.47 -18.99 -4.98
N VAL A 183 5.24 -19.89 -5.55
CA VAL A 183 6.26 -19.57 -6.54
C VAL A 183 5.74 -19.91 -7.93
N TRP A 184 5.56 -18.87 -8.75
CA TRP A 184 5.05 -18.92 -10.11
C TRP A 184 6.16 -18.83 -11.17
N LEU A 185 5.96 -19.52 -12.31
CA LEU A 185 6.74 -19.39 -13.54
C LEU A 185 5.81 -19.09 -14.69
#